data_ddf222a42270af641b35f9f07f1334ff
#
_entry.id   ddf222a42270af641b35f9f07f1334ff
#
_cell.length_a   1.000
_cell.length_b   1.000
_cell.length_c   1.000
_cell.angle_alpha   90.00
_cell.angle_beta   90.00
_cell.angle_gamma   90.00
#
_symmetry.space_group_name_H-M   'P 1'
#
loop_
_entity.id
_entity.type
_entity.pdbx_description
1 polymer ?
#
loop_
_entity_poly.entity_id
_entity_poly.type
_entity_poly.pdbx_seq_one_letter_code
_entity_poly.pdbx_strand_id
1 'polypeptide(L)'
;DTYTVGEAPAELYTDDILESAKDTTAIVVLSRDSSEASDYSTNMKDPNGDSFDTPMSISAYEKEMIQLAKENSNGKVIVLINSDVPMEIQELKDDPEIGAILWTGLPGMNGFLGVCDVLSGDVNPSGHISDTYATSSVSAPAMTNFGLYTYTNASNAESGAELTEADKGDW
;
A
#
# COMPACT_ATOMS: atom_id res chain seq x y z
N ASP A 1 18.98 -2.95 -17.31
CA ASP A 1 18.53 -1.70 -16.69
C ASP A 1 17.39 -2.04 -15.74
N THR A 2 17.58 -1.75 -14.47
CA THR A 2 16.55 -1.95 -13.45
C THR A 2 15.72 -0.68 -13.42
N TYR A 3 14.45 -0.78 -13.77
CA TYR A 3 13.51 0.32 -13.63
C TYR A 3 12.87 0.21 -12.25
N THR A 4 13.04 1.24 -11.44
CA THR A 4 12.25 1.38 -10.20
C THR A 4 10.97 2.11 -10.57
N VAL A 5 9.84 1.44 -10.41
CA VAL A 5 8.54 2.09 -10.50
C VAL A 5 8.25 2.66 -9.12
N GLY A 6 8.15 3.96 -9.03
CA GLY A 6 7.80 4.67 -7.81
C GLY A 6 6.87 5.83 -8.15
N GLU A 7 6.22 6.36 -7.13
CA GLU A 7 5.43 7.58 -7.31
C GLU A 7 6.33 8.74 -7.69
N ALA A 8 5.80 9.63 -8.52
CA ALA A 8 6.54 10.81 -8.94
C ALA A 8 6.74 11.77 -7.76
N PRO A 9 7.96 12.29 -7.53
CA PRO A 9 8.18 13.32 -6.52
C PRO A 9 7.24 14.51 -6.68
N ALA A 10 6.82 15.10 -5.57
CA ALA A 10 5.91 16.25 -5.57
C ALA A 10 6.42 17.40 -6.46
N GLU A 11 7.74 17.57 -6.55
CA GLU A 11 8.39 18.58 -7.38
C GLU A 11 8.19 18.37 -8.90
N LEU A 12 7.77 17.18 -9.32
CA LEU A 12 7.45 16.90 -10.72
C LEU A 12 6.05 17.37 -11.12
N TYR A 13 5.20 17.69 -10.16
CA TYR A 13 3.90 18.31 -10.42
C TYR A 13 4.07 19.81 -10.64
N THR A 14 4.32 20.20 -11.88
CA THR A 14 4.48 21.59 -12.26
C THR A 14 3.19 22.39 -12.08
N ASP A 15 3.29 23.72 -11.97
CA ASP A 15 2.13 24.61 -11.84
C ASP A 15 1.09 24.39 -12.95
N ASP A 16 1.53 24.10 -14.18
CA ASP A 16 0.63 23.81 -15.31
C ASP A 16 -0.18 22.52 -15.09
N ILE A 17 0.46 21.48 -14.52
CA ILE A 17 -0.22 20.21 -14.19
C ILE A 17 -1.23 20.47 -13.09
N LEU A 18 -0.83 21.14 -12.01
CA LEU A 18 -1.71 21.44 -10.88
C LEU A 18 -2.88 22.34 -11.30
N GLU A 19 -2.63 23.34 -12.16
CA GLU A 19 -3.69 24.18 -12.71
C GLU A 19 -4.71 23.38 -13.52
N SER A 20 -4.24 22.39 -14.31
CA SER A 20 -5.12 21.55 -15.12
C SER A 20 -6.01 20.62 -14.26
N ALA A 21 -5.64 20.36 -13.00
CA ALA A 21 -6.38 19.50 -12.09
C ALA A 21 -7.57 20.20 -11.40
N LYS A 22 -7.60 21.56 -11.37
CA LYS A 22 -8.57 22.33 -10.56
C LYS A 22 -10.04 22.04 -10.82
N ASP A 23 -10.40 21.69 -12.04
CA ASP A 23 -11.77 21.40 -12.42
C ASP A 23 -12.01 19.89 -12.59
N THR A 24 -11.12 19.05 -12.09
CA THR A 24 -11.19 17.59 -12.24
C THR A 24 -11.32 16.89 -10.88
N THR A 25 -11.76 15.65 -10.89
CA THR A 25 -11.69 14.76 -9.74
C THR A 25 -10.32 14.12 -9.71
N ALA A 26 -9.59 14.28 -8.62
CA ALA A 26 -8.30 13.62 -8.46
C ALA A 26 -8.47 12.14 -8.09
N ILE A 27 -7.70 11.31 -8.75
CA ILE A 27 -7.56 9.88 -8.45
C ILE A 27 -6.12 9.62 -8.10
N VAL A 28 -5.88 9.20 -6.86
CA VAL A 28 -4.56 8.85 -6.36
C VAL A 28 -4.45 7.34 -6.28
N VAL A 29 -3.36 6.78 -6.80
CA VAL A 29 -3.11 5.34 -6.76
C VAL A 29 -2.00 5.06 -5.77
N LEU A 30 -2.30 4.26 -4.75
CA LEU A 30 -1.31 3.76 -3.80
C LEU A 30 -0.98 2.32 -4.17
N SER A 31 0.30 2.05 -4.38
CA SER A 31 0.75 0.73 -4.82
C SER A 31 1.69 0.09 -3.81
N ARG A 32 1.60 -1.23 -3.72
CA ARG A 32 2.62 -2.04 -3.04
C ARG A 32 3.07 -3.13 -4.00
N ASP A 33 4.38 -3.21 -4.12
CA ASP A 33 5.03 -4.27 -4.89
C ASP A 33 5.14 -5.52 -4.02
N SER A 34 4.66 -6.64 -4.52
CA SER A 34 4.81 -7.93 -3.87
C SER A 34 5.17 -9.01 -4.87
N SER A 35 5.86 -10.03 -4.43
CA SER A 35 6.17 -11.19 -5.25
C SER A 35 6.20 -12.46 -4.43
N GLU A 36 5.95 -13.59 -5.11
CA GLU A 36 6.06 -14.91 -4.51
C GLU A 36 7.47 -15.14 -3.97
N ALA A 37 7.56 -15.75 -2.79
CA ALA A 37 8.81 -16.04 -2.08
C ALA A 37 9.66 -14.80 -1.73
N SER A 38 9.03 -13.64 -1.64
CA SER A 38 9.69 -12.41 -1.24
C SER A 38 8.85 -11.67 -0.20
N ASP A 39 9.37 -11.61 1.01
CA ASP A 39 8.72 -10.86 2.10
C ASP A 39 9.03 -9.38 2.01
N TYR A 40 8.15 -8.55 2.55
CA TYR A 40 8.44 -7.14 2.71
C TYR A 40 9.62 -6.92 3.64
N SER A 41 10.50 -6.03 3.24
CA SER A 41 11.56 -5.55 4.12
C SER A 41 10.96 -4.74 5.28
N THR A 42 11.44 -4.98 6.49
CA THR A 42 11.10 -4.14 7.66
C THR A 42 11.69 -2.73 7.58
N ASN A 43 12.57 -2.49 6.62
CA ASN A 43 13.24 -1.20 6.37
C ASN A 43 12.92 -0.69 4.96
N MET A 44 11.66 -0.75 4.55
CA MET A 44 11.26 -0.16 3.28
C MET A 44 11.52 1.34 3.27
N LYS A 45 11.94 1.81 2.12
CA LYS A 45 12.12 3.23 1.84
C LYS A 45 11.37 3.58 0.58
N ASP A 46 10.77 4.75 0.58
CA ASP A 46 10.22 5.31 -0.65
C ASP A 46 11.35 5.73 -1.62
N PRO A 47 11.02 6.19 -2.84
CA PRO A 47 12.02 6.65 -3.81
C PRO A 47 12.93 7.78 -3.31
N ASN A 48 12.49 8.58 -2.34
CA ASN A 48 13.28 9.65 -1.73
C ASN A 48 14.18 9.14 -0.60
N GLY A 49 14.02 7.89 -0.19
CA GLY A 49 14.78 7.26 0.89
C GLY A 49 14.18 7.44 2.27
N ASP A 50 12.96 7.97 2.37
CA ASP A 50 12.24 8.06 3.64
C ASP A 50 11.76 6.69 4.09
N SER A 51 11.85 6.42 5.38
CA SER A 51 11.42 5.15 5.95
C SER A 51 9.93 5.16 6.23
N PHE A 52 9.25 4.06 5.94
CA PHE A 52 7.90 3.81 6.44
C PHE A 52 7.95 3.42 7.92
N ASP A 53 6.90 3.73 8.66
CA ASP A 53 6.73 3.22 10.02
C ASP A 53 6.54 1.70 10.00
N THR A 54 5.78 1.21 9.02
CA THR A 54 5.65 -0.21 8.65
C THR A 54 5.59 -0.35 7.13
N PRO A 55 5.82 -1.54 6.57
CA PRO A 55 5.67 -1.78 5.13
C PRO A 55 4.27 -1.50 4.59
N MET A 56 3.25 -1.54 5.45
CA MET A 56 1.84 -1.34 5.10
C MET A 56 1.35 0.08 5.37
N SER A 57 2.13 0.93 6.04
CA SER A 57 1.72 2.31 6.31
C SER A 57 1.81 3.17 5.04
N ILE A 58 1.07 4.28 5.05
CA ILE A 58 1.14 5.28 3.99
C ILE A 58 2.41 6.11 4.23
N SER A 59 3.27 6.18 3.23
CA SER A 59 4.54 6.92 3.33
C SER A 59 4.29 8.44 3.43
N ALA A 60 5.29 9.16 3.93
CA ALA A 60 5.26 10.62 3.93
C ALA A 60 5.03 11.18 2.52
N TYR A 61 5.63 10.55 1.55
CA TYR A 61 5.53 10.88 0.14
C TYR A 61 4.12 10.69 -0.43
N GLU A 62 3.49 9.55 -0.14
CA GLU A 62 2.10 9.28 -0.52
C GLU A 62 1.15 10.28 0.14
N LYS A 63 1.40 10.65 1.39
CA LYS A 63 0.64 11.70 2.10
C LYS A 63 0.76 13.06 1.42
N GLU A 64 1.95 13.42 0.99
CA GLU A 64 2.18 14.65 0.25
C GLU A 64 1.45 14.66 -1.09
N MET A 65 1.50 13.56 -1.84
CA MET A 65 0.76 13.39 -3.10
C MET A 65 -0.76 13.52 -2.89
N ILE A 66 -1.30 12.90 -1.85
CA ILE A 66 -2.72 13.02 -1.49
C ILE A 66 -3.07 14.47 -1.13
N GLN A 67 -2.20 15.14 -0.39
CA GLN A 67 -2.41 16.54 -0.01
C GLN A 67 -2.42 17.46 -1.24
N LEU A 68 -1.49 17.29 -2.18
CA LEU A 68 -1.48 18.01 -3.45
C LEU A 68 -2.77 17.76 -4.24
N ALA A 69 -3.25 16.53 -4.28
CA ALA A 69 -4.50 16.19 -4.94
C ALA A 69 -5.70 16.91 -4.30
N LYS A 70 -5.76 16.99 -2.98
CA LYS A 70 -6.82 17.69 -2.24
C LYS A 70 -6.80 19.19 -2.52
N GLU A 71 -5.62 19.80 -2.55
CA GLU A 71 -5.45 21.25 -2.74
C GLU A 71 -5.72 21.72 -4.17
N ASN A 72 -5.51 20.84 -5.17
CA ASN A 72 -5.52 21.21 -6.58
C ASN A 72 -6.62 20.54 -7.40
N SER A 73 -7.56 19.84 -6.80
CA SER A 73 -8.66 19.21 -7.52
C SER A 73 -10.02 19.80 -7.14
N ASN A 74 -11.04 19.45 -7.91
CA ASN A 74 -12.41 19.86 -7.64
C ASN A 74 -13.17 18.73 -6.92
N GLY A 75 -13.41 18.92 -5.63
CA GLY A 75 -14.16 17.98 -4.81
C GLY A 75 -13.29 17.03 -4.02
N LYS A 76 -13.83 15.83 -3.76
CA LYS A 76 -13.16 14.83 -2.94
C LYS A 76 -12.23 13.95 -3.76
N VAL A 77 -11.10 13.59 -3.18
CA VAL A 77 -10.14 12.69 -3.79
C VAL A 77 -10.63 11.24 -3.74
N ILE A 78 -10.41 10.49 -4.79
CA ILE A 78 -10.60 9.04 -4.85
C ILE A 78 -9.24 8.38 -4.70
N VAL A 79 -9.14 7.41 -3.80
CA VAL A 79 -7.91 6.64 -3.60
C VAL A 79 -8.11 5.22 -4.11
N LEU A 80 -7.23 4.78 -5.01
CA LEU A 80 -7.17 3.40 -5.48
C LEU A 80 -6.05 2.66 -4.75
N ILE A 81 -6.36 1.53 -4.17
CA ILE A 81 -5.38 0.65 -3.53
C ILE A 81 -5.02 -0.46 -4.53
N ASN A 82 -3.89 -0.29 -5.19
CA ASN A 82 -3.31 -1.25 -6.13
C ASN A 82 -2.29 -2.13 -5.40
N SER A 83 -2.78 -3.00 -4.56
CA SER A 83 -1.98 -3.86 -3.69
C SER A 83 -2.72 -5.16 -3.42
N ASP A 84 -2.01 -6.25 -3.33
CA ASP A 84 -2.50 -7.54 -2.87
C ASP A 84 -2.30 -7.74 -1.35
N VAL A 85 -1.62 -6.81 -0.71
CA VAL A 85 -1.44 -6.80 0.74
C VAL A 85 -2.30 -5.74 1.42
N PRO A 86 -2.79 -6.02 2.64
CA PRO A 86 -3.52 -5.04 3.43
C PRO A 86 -2.64 -3.83 3.77
N MET A 87 -3.22 -2.63 3.69
CA MET A 87 -2.56 -1.38 4.05
C MET A 87 -3.24 -0.73 5.27
N GLU A 88 -2.48 0.06 6.02
CA GLU A 88 -3.00 0.87 7.12
C GLU A 88 -3.69 2.12 6.55
N ILE A 89 -4.98 2.02 6.27
CA ILE A 89 -5.77 3.08 5.59
C ILE A 89 -6.70 3.84 6.52
N GLN A 90 -6.55 3.69 7.84
CA GLN A 90 -7.48 4.33 8.79
C GLN A 90 -7.47 5.85 8.63
N GLU A 91 -6.31 6.46 8.45
CA GLU A 91 -6.19 7.91 8.25
C GLU A 91 -6.93 8.41 7.00
N LEU A 92 -6.97 7.62 5.93
CA LEU A 92 -7.75 7.96 4.72
C LEU A 92 -9.26 7.84 4.96
N LYS A 93 -9.67 6.86 5.75
CA LYS A 93 -11.10 6.67 6.10
C LYS A 93 -11.63 7.80 6.98
N ASP A 94 -10.78 8.34 7.83
CA ASP A 94 -11.14 9.41 8.77
C ASP A 94 -11.04 10.80 8.12
N ASP A 95 -10.44 10.91 6.94
CA ASP A 95 -10.29 12.17 6.22
C ASP A 95 -11.57 12.52 5.43
N PRO A 96 -12.28 13.61 5.79
CA PRO A 96 -13.52 14.00 5.12
C PRO A 96 -13.33 14.45 3.66
N GLU A 97 -12.11 14.74 3.23
CA GLU A 97 -11.78 15.12 1.85
C GLU A 97 -11.52 13.91 0.95
N ILE A 98 -11.41 12.71 1.52
CA ILE A 98 -11.38 11.46 0.76
C ILE A 98 -12.83 11.04 0.49
N GLY A 99 -13.20 10.99 -0.79
CA GLY A 99 -14.55 10.67 -1.22
C GLY A 99 -14.82 9.18 -1.34
N ALA A 100 -13.81 8.42 -1.76
CA ALA A 100 -13.88 6.98 -1.90
C ALA A 100 -12.49 6.35 -1.79
N ILE A 101 -12.46 5.13 -1.27
CA ILE A 101 -11.29 4.25 -1.30
C ILE A 101 -11.72 2.97 -1.99
N LEU A 102 -11.08 2.63 -3.09
CA LEU A 102 -11.36 1.44 -3.88
C LEU A 102 -10.15 0.52 -3.89
N TRP A 103 -10.30 -0.68 -3.36
CA TRP A 103 -9.29 -1.71 -3.51
C TRP A 103 -9.43 -2.38 -4.87
N THR A 104 -8.38 -2.30 -5.67
CA THR A 104 -8.33 -2.87 -7.03
C THR A 104 -7.52 -4.17 -7.09
N GLY A 105 -6.77 -4.46 -6.05
CA GLY A 105 -5.82 -5.57 -6.06
C GLY A 105 -4.76 -5.39 -7.15
N LEU A 106 -4.39 -6.48 -7.80
CA LEU A 106 -3.45 -6.48 -8.93
C LEU A 106 -4.23 -6.78 -10.23
N PRO A 107 -4.86 -5.77 -10.85
CA PRO A 107 -5.78 -5.97 -11.98
C PRO A 107 -5.08 -6.39 -13.27
N GLY A 108 -3.75 -6.32 -13.35
CA GLY A 108 -3.00 -6.63 -14.55
C GLY A 108 -3.32 -5.68 -15.72
N MET A 109 -2.92 -6.07 -16.94
CA MET A 109 -2.96 -5.18 -18.10
C MET A 109 -4.38 -4.75 -18.50
N ASN A 110 -5.37 -5.61 -18.36
CA ASN A 110 -6.75 -5.34 -18.83
C ASN A 110 -7.75 -5.09 -17.70
N GLY A 111 -7.41 -5.43 -16.46
CA GLY A 111 -8.33 -5.28 -15.33
C GLY A 111 -8.66 -3.83 -15.00
N PHE A 112 -7.78 -2.89 -15.35
CA PHE A 112 -8.07 -1.46 -15.20
C PHE A 112 -9.24 -0.98 -16.04
N LEU A 113 -9.64 -1.67 -17.09
CA LEU A 113 -10.87 -1.35 -17.81
C LEU A 113 -12.09 -1.48 -16.89
N GLY A 114 -12.15 -2.55 -16.09
CA GLY A 114 -13.20 -2.72 -15.09
C GLY A 114 -13.13 -1.68 -13.96
N VAL A 115 -11.94 -1.24 -13.57
CA VAL A 115 -11.80 -0.12 -12.62
C VAL A 115 -12.37 1.17 -13.21
N CYS A 116 -12.09 1.44 -14.48
CA CYS A 116 -12.67 2.60 -15.18
C CYS A 116 -14.20 2.53 -15.24
N ASP A 117 -14.78 1.36 -15.49
CA ASP A 117 -16.24 1.17 -15.51
C ASP A 117 -16.87 1.46 -14.14
N VAL A 118 -16.19 1.10 -13.06
CA VAL A 118 -16.61 1.44 -11.70
C VAL A 118 -16.50 2.95 -11.45
N LEU A 119 -15.40 3.57 -11.83
CA LEU A 119 -15.16 5.00 -11.63
C LEU A 119 -16.11 5.87 -12.45
N SER A 120 -16.50 5.44 -13.66
CA SER A 120 -17.49 6.11 -14.50
C SER A 120 -18.93 5.92 -13.99
N GLY A 121 -19.17 4.94 -13.13
CA GLY A 121 -20.49 4.58 -12.64
C GLY A 121 -21.26 3.62 -13.55
N ASP A 122 -20.62 3.09 -14.59
CA ASP A 122 -21.24 2.10 -15.49
C ASP A 122 -21.44 0.75 -14.79
N VAL A 123 -20.59 0.43 -13.83
CA VAL A 123 -20.66 -0.78 -13.02
C VAL A 123 -20.62 -0.43 -11.53
N ASN A 124 -21.53 -1.01 -10.76
CA ASN A 124 -21.49 -0.92 -9.31
C ASN A 124 -20.59 -2.02 -8.74
N PRO A 125 -19.54 -1.70 -7.96
CA PRO A 125 -18.65 -2.70 -7.41
C PRO A 125 -19.40 -3.59 -6.42
N SER A 126 -19.26 -4.91 -6.56
CA SER A 126 -19.88 -5.91 -5.70
C SER A 126 -18.87 -6.73 -4.90
N GLY A 127 -17.59 -6.53 -5.15
CA GLY A 127 -16.51 -7.21 -4.46
C GLY A 127 -16.35 -6.75 -3.01
N HIS A 128 -15.75 -7.62 -2.21
CA HIS A 128 -15.38 -7.34 -0.83
C HIS A 128 -13.93 -7.71 -0.64
N ILE A 129 -13.26 -7.02 0.28
CA ILE A 129 -11.90 -7.38 0.68
C ILE A 129 -11.94 -8.73 1.42
N SER A 130 -10.93 -9.57 1.20
CA SER A 130 -10.80 -10.89 1.82
C SER A 130 -10.31 -10.83 3.26
N ASP A 131 -9.62 -9.76 3.61
CA ASP A 131 -8.92 -9.61 4.88
C ASP A 131 -9.43 -8.41 5.68
N THR A 132 -9.22 -8.47 6.99
CA THR A 132 -9.44 -7.32 7.86
C THR A 132 -8.21 -6.41 7.79
N TYR A 133 -8.40 -5.17 7.38
CA TYR A 133 -7.35 -4.16 7.39
C TYR A 133 -7.15 -3.63 8.81
N ALA A 134 -5.98 -3.90 9.37
CA ALA A 134 -5.62 -3.42 10.70
C ALA A 134 -5.40 -1.89 10.69
N THR A 135 -5.73 -1.24 11.79
CA THR A 135 -5.38 0.18 11.99
C THR A 135 -3.89 0.38 12.23
N SER A 136 -3.20 -0.67 12.68
CA SER A 136 -1.75 -0.72 12.82
C SER A 136 -1.28 -2.17 12.66
N SER A 137 -0.41 -2.41 11.70
CA SER A 137 0.16 -3.74 11.43
C SER A 137 0.98 -4.26 12.61
N VAL A 138 1.65 -3.36 13.32
CA VAL A 138 2.47 -3.72 14.49
C VAL A 138 1.65 -4.12 15.72
N SER A 139 0.32 -4.01 15.66
CA SER A 139 -0.55 -4.52 16.72
C SER A 139 -0.60 -6.04 16.78
N ALA A 140 -0.23 -6.72 15.69
CA ALA A 140 -0.16 -8.18 15.65
C ALA A 140 1.22 -8.67 16.11
N PRO A 141 1.31 -9.62 17.06
CA PRO A 141 2.60 -10.12 17.55
C PRO A 141 3.51 -10.67 16.44
N ALA A 142 2.93 -11.27 15.40
CA ALA A 142 3.68 -11.79 14.25
C ALA A 142 4.39 -10.65 13.49
N MET A 143 3.75 -9.49 13.35
CA MET A 143 4.35 -8.34 12.68
C MET A 143 5.38 -7.63 13.56
N THR A 144 5.11 -7.51 14.86
CA THR A 144 6.06 -6.90 15.81
C THR A 144 7.40 -7.62 15.82
N ASN A 145 7.39 -8.93 15.61
CA ASN A 145 8.57 -9.79 15.63
C ASN A 145 9.09 -10.15 14.22
N PHE A 146 8.44 -9.66 13.16
CA PHE A 146 8.79 -10.01 11.79
C PHE A 146 10.22 -9.60 11.45
N GLY A 147 11.02 -10.58 11.01
CA GLY A 147 12.40 -10.37 10.60
C GLY A 147 13.41 -10.07 11.71
N LEU A 148 12.99 -10.02 12.98
CA LEU A 148 13.88 -9.72 14.12
C LEU A 148 14.62 -10.96 14.63
N TYR A 149 14.16 -12.16 14.31
CA TYR A 149 14.70 -13.41 14.81
C TYR A 149 15.24 -14.28 13.69
N THR A 150 16.46 -14.77 13.87
CA THR A 150 17.03 -15.82 13.03
C THR A 150 16.96 -17.13 13.82
N TYR A 151 16.22 -18.09 13.30
CA TYR A 151 16.19 -19.43 13.91
C TYR A 151 17.52 -20.13 13.67
N THR A 152 18.21 -20.50 14.76
CA THR A 152 19.53 -21.11 14.68
C THR A 152 19.53 -22.53 14.07
N ASN A 153 18.38 -23.17 13.98
CA ASN A 153 18.21 -24.51 13.42
C ASN A 153 17.16 -24.54 12.29
N ALA A 154 17.08 -23.48 11.49
CA ALA A 154 16.15 -23.39 10.37
C ALA A 154 16.30 -24.56 9.36
N SER A 155 17.50 -25.16 9.27
CA SER A 155 17.74 -26.35 8.46
C SER A 155 16.92 -27.58 8.91
N ASN A 156 16.49 -27.65 10.15
CA ASN A 156 15.68 -28.72 10.66
C ASN A 156 14.20 -28.57 10.26
N ALA A 157 13.72 -27.36 10.06
CA ALA A 157 12.38 -27.09 9.59
C ALA A 157 12.17 -27.57 8.14
N GLU A 158 13.18 -27.43 7.29
CA GLU A 158 13.14 -27.91 5.91
C GLU A 158 13.12 -29.44 5.82
N SER A 159 13.69 -30.13 6.80
CA SER A 159 13.73 -31.61 6.84
C SER A 159 12.48 -32.25 7.46
N GLY A 160 11.51 -31.45 7.94
CA GLY A 160 10.31 -31.96 8.60
C GLY A 160 10.55 -32.55 10.00
N ALA A 161 11.71 -32.30 10.61
CA ALA A 161 11.97 -32.65 11.98
C ALA A 161 11.18 -31.76 12.94
N GLU A 162 10.64 -32.34 14.02
CA GLU A 162 10.02 -31.52 15.08
C GLU A 162 11.06 -30.61 15.70
N LEU A 163 10.71 -29.31 15.79
CA LEU A 163 11.53 -28.32 16.52
C LEU A 163 11.55 -28.69 18.00
N THR A 164 12.72 -28.76 18.59
CA THR A 164 12.88 -28.95 20.03
C THR A 164 12.60 -27.61 20.75
N GLU A 165 12.39 -27.67 22.08
CA GLU A 165 12.20 -26.44 22.86
C GLU A 165 13.41 -25.49 22.78
N ALA A 166 14.60 -26.03 22.54
CA ALA A 166 15.82 -25.24 22.32
C ALA A 166 15.82 -24.51 20.96
N ASP A 167 15.02 -24.99 19.99
CA ASP A 167 14.89 -24.40 18.66
C ASP A 167 13.82 -23.31 18.60
N LYS A 168 12.97 -23.21 19.62
CA LYS A 168 11.82 -22.27 19.64
C LYS A 168 12.18 -20.88 20.10
N GLY A 169 13.40 -20.66 20.57
CA GLY A 169 13.82 -19.38 21.15
C GLY A 169 13.04 -18.99 22.41
N ASP A 170 13.59 -18.12 23.22
CA ASP A 170 12.88 -17.52 24.35
C ASP A 170 12.00 -16.36 23.82
N TRP A 171 10.70 -16.47 23.99
CA TRP A 171 9.69 -15.47 23.64
C TRP A 171 9.56 -14.41 24.74
#